data_330652a8d9ed241feacec4b248b2d7fe
#
_entry.id   330652a8d9ed241feacec4b248b2d7fe
#
_cell.length_a   1.000
_cell.length_b   1.000
_cell.length_c   1.000
_cell.angle_alpha   90.00
_cell.angle_beta   90.00
_cell.angle_gamma   90.00
#
_symmetry.space_group_name_H-M   'P 1'
#
loop_
_entity.id
_entity.type
_entity.pdbx_description
1 polymer ?
#
loop_
_entity_poly.entity_id
_entity_poly.type
_entity_poly.pdbx_seq_one_letter_code
_entity_poly.pdbx_strand_id
1 'polypeptide(L)'
;MFTAGTAKVMLQAQGAEQHVTATAVSSGFVNALYKVNDHFEASFDPHKFCSLRVSKHSEEGGRARQVELRFDYSRGKSVEDEKNLKTGETKHVENDVPGCVTDVVSGFYYLSSLPLQQGSSYVFPINDGGKTTEVSVRVEGHEQVKVPAGTFQTLRVRAEPTSGALKGKGTVWTWYTSDGNHMTVQMRSKLGWGTLLFRLLRVEKP
;
A
#
# COMPACT_ATOMS: atom_id res chain seq x y z
N MET A 1 21.03 -12.31 -0.77
CA MET A 1 19.60 -11.94 -0.71
C MET A 1 18.96 -12.51 -1.98
N PHE A 2 17.95 -13.33 -1.85
CA PHE A 2 17.26 -13.95 -3.00
C PHE A 2 16.14 -13.04 -3.48
N THR A 3 15.95 -12.95 -4.80
CA THR A 3 14.79 -12.27 -5.37
C THR A 3 13.57 -13.16 -5.19
N ALA A 4 12.60 -12.69 -4.40
CA ALA A 4 11.39 -13.44 -4.10
C ALA A 4 10.29 -13.25 -5.15
N GLY A 5 10.34 -12.15 -5.91
CA GLY A 5 9.35 -11.81 -6.91
C GLY A 5 9.56 -10.39 -7.45
N THR A 6 8.59 -9.94 -8.22
CA THR A 6 8.53 -8.59 -8.77
C THR A 6 7.17 -7.96 -8.48
N ALA A 7 7.16 -6.64 -8.32
CA ALA A 7 5.95 -5.85 -8.23
C ALA A 7 6.01 -4.70 -9.24
N LYS A 8 4.86 -4.35 -9.82
CA LYS A 8 4.69 -3.19 -10.68
C LYS A 8 3.58 -2.33 -10.11
N VAL A 9 3.82 -1.02 -10.02
CA VAL A 9 2.82 -0.05 -9.56
C VAL A 9 2.72 1.04 -10.61
N MET A 10 1.50 1.37 -11.02
CA MET A 10 1.19 2.44 -11.97
C MET A 10 0.17 3.38 -11.35
N LEU A 11 0.37 4.68 -11.55
CA LEU A 11 -0.57 5.72 -11.20
C LEU A 11 -0.99 6.45 -12.47
N GLN A 12 -2.27 6.63 -12.67
CA GLN A 12 -2.84 7.29 -13.84
C GLN A 12 -4.00 8.20 -13.43
N ALA A 13 -4.08 9.39 -14.05
CA ALA A 13 -5.26 10.23 -13.93
C ALA A 13 -6.37 9.70 -14.84
N GLN A 14 -7.59 9.54 -14.31
CA GLN A 14 -8.76 9.12 -15.06
C GLN A 14 -9.96 9.99 -14.70
N GLY A 15 -10.27 10.95 -15.55
CA GLY A 15 -11.29 11.96 -15.25
C GLY A 15 -10.93 12.79 -14.01
N ALA A 16 -11.81 12.79 -13.02
CA ALA A 16 -11.61 13.50 -11.74
C ALA A 16 -10.92 12.66 -10.66
N GLU A 17 -10.56 11.41 -10.95
CA GLU A 17 -9.97 10.47 -9.99
C GLU A 17 -8.52 10.13 -10.37
N GLN A 18 -7.73 9.74 -9.40
CA GLN A 18 -6.48 9.02 -9.60
C GLN A 18 -6.74 7.51 -9.49
N HIS A 19 -6.18 6.76 -10.41
CA HIS A 19 -6.23 5.31 -10.41
C HIS A 19 -4.83 4.75 -10.19
N VAL A 20 -4.72 3.84 -9.24
CA VAL A 20 -3.51 3.08 -8.99
C VAL A 20 -3.76 1.61 -9.28
N THR A 21 -2.85 1.00 -10.04
CA THR A 21 -2.81 -0.44 -10.27
C THR A 21 -1.50 -0.97 -9.71
N ALA A 22 -1.57 -2.04 -8.92
CA ALA A 22 -0.40 -2.71 -8.40
C ALA A 22 -0.50 -4.22 -8.64
N THR A 23 0.58 -4.82 -9.14
CA THR A 23 0.71 -6.27 -9.29
C THR A 23 1.90 -6.76 -8.50
N ALA A 24 1.79 -7.95 -7.91
CA ALA A 24 2.91 -8.61 -7.25
C ALA A 24 2.93 -10.10 -7.61
N VAL A 25 4.06 -10.57 -8.12
CA VAL A 25 4.22 -11.96 -8.56
C VAL A 25 5.48 -12.55 -7.95
N SER A 26 5.35 -13.69 -7.26
CA SER A 26 6.51 -14.45 -6.80
C SER A 26 7.24 -15.11 -7.96
N SER A 27 8.54 -15.36 -7.80
CA SER A 27 9.39 -15.97 -8.82
C SER A 27 10.36 -16.99 -8.24
N GLY A 28 10.94 -17.83 -9.13
CA GLY A 28 11.96 -18.80 -8.79
C GLY A 28 11.53 -19.77 -7.70
N PHE A 29 12.47 -20.10 -6.80
CA PHE A 29 12.24 -21.04 -5.70
C PHE A 29 11.14 -20.60 -4.73
N VAL A 30 10.99 -19.28 -4.52
CA VAL A 30 9.93 -18.76 -3.64
C VAL A 30 8.56 -19.08 -4.19
N ASN A 31 8.36 -18.98 -5.51
CA ASN A 31 7.08 -19.33 -6.15
C ASN A 31 6.69 -20.80 -5.95
N ALA A 32 7.68 -21.70 -5.86
CA ALA A 32 7.43 -23.12 -5.60
C ALA A 32 7.00 -23.39 -4.15
N LEU A 33 7.48 -22.59 -3.20
CA LEU A 33 7.15 -22.73 -1.78
C LEU A 33 5.90 -21.94 -1.38
N TYR A 34 5.75 -20.74 -1.91
CA TYR A 34 4.65 -19.83 -1.59
C TYR A 34 4.35 -18.94 -2.81
N LYS A 35 3.39 -19.39 -3.60
CA LYS A 35 2.93 -18.63 -4.78
C LYS A 35 2.29 -17.32 -4.33
N VAL A 36 2.68 -16.21 -4.95
CA VAL A 36 1.99 -14.92 -4.88
C VAL A 36 1.67 -14.49 -6.29
N ASN A 37 0.42 -14.15 -6.54
CA ASN A 37 -0.07 -13.56 -7.78
C ASN A 37 -1.22 -12.63 -7.43
N ASP A 38 -0.86 -11.40 -7.06
CA ASP A 38 -1.78 -10.39 -6.59
C ASP A 38 -1.95 -9.28 -7.63
N HIS A 39 -3.20 -8.87 -7.80
CA HIS A 39 -3.58 -7.71 -8.58
C HIS A 39 -4.45 -6.80 -7.71
N PHE A 40 -4.08 -5.55 -7.65
CA PHE A 40 -4.73 -4.54 -6.84
C PHE A 40 -5.03 -3.32 -7.71
N GLU A 41 -6.24 -2.82 -7.61
CA GLU A 41 -6.68 -1.57 -8.23
C GLU A 41 -7.36 -0.71 -7.18
N ALA A 42 -7.10 0.59 -7.20
CA ALA A 42 -7.82 1.55 -6.37
C ALA A 42 -8.05 2.85 -7.13
N SER A 43 -9.13 3.54 -6.78
CA SER A 43 -9.33 4.93 -7.17
C SER A 43 -9.47 5.82 -5.94
N PHE A 44 -8.95 7.04 -6.03
CA PHE A 44 -8.98 8.01 -4.96
C PHE A 44 -9.09 9.46 -5.47
N ASP A 45 -9.59 10.34 -4.61
CA ASP A 45 -9.64 11.78 -4.86
C ASP A 45 -8.21 12.37 -4.91
N PRO A 46 -7.80 13.06 -5.99
CA PRO A 46 -6.44 13.56 -6.17
C PRO A 46 -6.03 14.67 -5.20
N HIS A 47 -6.98 15.33 -4.57
CA HIS A 47 -6.73 16.46 -3.67
C HIS A 47 -6.73 16.06 -2.20
N LYS A 48 -7.66 15.18 -1.83
CA LYS A 48 -7.85 14.73 -0.45
C LYS A 48 -7.23 13.35 -0.17
N PHE A 49 -6.92 12.61 -1.23
CA PHE A 49 -6.45 11.20 -1.16
C PHE A 49 -7.43 10.25 -0.47
N CYS A 50 -8.71 10.63 -0.43
CA CYS A 50 -9.75 9.73 0.07
C CYS A 50 -9.96 8.60 -0.94
N SER A 51 -9.81 7.35 -0.50
CA SER A 51 -10.09 6.18 -1.34
C SER A 51 -11.57 6.12 -1.69
N LEU A 52 -11.89 5.82 -2.93
CA LEU A 52 -13.25 5.72 -3.45
C LEU A 52 -13.65 4.26 -3.67
N ARG A 53 -12.75 3.49 -4.28
CA ARG A 53 -12.93 2.07 -4.56
C ARG A 53 -11.60 1.35 -4.47
N VAL A 54 -11.66 0.09 -4.03
CA VAL A 54 -10.53 -0.84 -4.04
C VAL A 54 -11.02 -2.19 -4.58
N SER A 55 -10.31 -2.74 -5.55
CA SER A 55 -10.48 -4.11 -6.03
C SER A 55 -9.17 -4.87 -5.80
N LYS A 56 -9.24 -6.04 -5.20
CA LYS A 56 -8.08 -6.89 -4.94
C LYS A 56 -8.39 -8.32 -5.37
N HIS A 57 -7.62 -8.81 -6.34
CA HIS A 57 -7.50 -10.24 -6.64
C HIS A 57 -6.21 -10.75 -6.00
N SER A 58 -6.31 -11.75 -5.14
CA SER A 58 -5.16 -12.25 -4.40
C SER A 58 -5.08 -13.77 -4.46
N GLU A 59 -3.94 -14.28 -4.94
CA GLU A 59 -3.56 -15.69 -4.87
C GLU A 59 -2.28 -15.83 -4.05
N GLU A 60 -2.42 -16.13 -2.76
CA GLU A 60 -1.32 -16.23 -1.81
C GLU A 60 -1.26 -17.64 -1.21
N GLY A 61 -0.25 -18.42 -1.58
CA GLY A 61 -0.07 -19.80 -1.12
C GLY A 61 -1.30 -20.66 -1.46
N GLY A 62 -1.99 -21.12 -0.42
CA GLY A 62 -3.21 -21.92 -0.56
C GLY A 62 -4.52 -21.10 -0.69
N ARG A 63 -4.49 -19.78 -0.64
CA ARG A 63 -5.67 -18.91 -0.62
C ARG A 63 -5.85 -18.22 -1.96
N ALA A 64 -7.11 -18.05 -2.39
CA ALA A 64 -7.46 -17.25 -3.56
C ALA A 64 -8.73 -16.46 -3.26
N ARG A 65 -8.69 -15.13 -3.38
CA ARG A 65 -9.79 -14.24 -3.00
C ARG A 65 -9.94 -13.09 -3.99
N GLN A 66 -11.19 -12.68 -4.18
CA GLN A 66 -11.56 -11.42 -4.80
C GLN A 66 -12.22 -10.54 -3.74
N VAL A 67 -11.78 -9.31 -3.61
CA VAL A 67 -12.33 -8.32 -2.67
C VAL A 67 -12.68 -7.06 -3.44
N GLU A 68 -13.89 -6.57 -3.24
CA GLU A 68 -14.35 -5.27 -3.72
C GLU A 68 -14.73 -4.42 -2.53
N LEU A 69 -14.14 -3.23 -2.41
CA LEU A 69 -14.40 -2.30 -1.33
C LEU A 69 -14.82 -0.94 -1.91
N ARG A 70 -15.93 -0.41 -1.44
CA ARG A 70 -16.47 0.89 -1.84
C ARG A 70 -16.67 1.76 -0.63
N PHE A 71 -16.42 3.07 -0.77
CA PHE A 71 -16.57 4.05 0.29
C PHE A 71 -17.72 5.00 -0.02
N ASP A 72 -18.65 5.12 0.91
CA ASP A 72 -19.75 6.09 0.89
C ASP A 72 -19.57 7.07 2.06
N TYR A 73 -18.87 8.14 1.80
CA TYR A 73 -18.57 9.15 2.81
C TYR A 73 -19.80 9.96 3.23
N SER A 74 -20.86 9.98 2.39
CA SER A 74 -22.12 10.66 2.74
C SER A 74 -22.88 9.91 3.83
N ARG A 75 -22.74 8.58 3.85
CA ARG A 75 -23.31 7.68 4.89
C ARG A 75 -22.32 7.36 5.99
N GLY A 76 -21.03 7.73 5.86
CA GLY A 76 -19.98 7.31 6.77
C GLY A 76 -19.75 5.80 6.77
N LYS A 77 -19.88 5.14 5.60
CA LYS A 77 -19.81 3.68 5.47
C LYS A 77 -18.81 3.25 4.41
N SER A 78 -18.25 2.06 4.63
CA SER A 78 -17.60 1.27 3.58
C SER A 78 -18.31 -0.08 3.43
N VAL A 79 -18.42 -0.55 2.20
CA VAL A 79 -19.03 -1.84 1.86
C VAL A 79 -17.96 -2.72 1.25
N GLU A 80 -17.74 -3.89 1.86
CA GLU A 80 -16.80 -4.91 1.42
C GLU A 80 -17.56 -6.15 0.95
N ASP A 81 -17.31 -6.54 -0.30
CA ASP A 81 -17.74 -7.80 -0.89
C ASP A 81 -16.50 -8.68 -1.10
N GLU A 82 -16.39 -9.78 -0.36
CA GLU A 82 -15.31 -10.77 -0.51
C GLU A 82 -15.87 -12.07 -1.08
N LYS A 83 -15.14 -12.66 -2.03
CA LYS A 83 -15.40 -13.99 -2.58
C LYS A 83 -14.16 -14.87 -2.43
N ASN A 84 -14.32 -16.01 -1.78
CA ASN A 84 -13.32 -17.08 -1.81
C ASN A 84 -13.41 -17.78 -3.16
N LEU A 85 -12.36 -17.69 -3.98
CA LEU A 85 -12.36 -18.22 -5.34
C LEU A 85 -12.22 -19.75 -5.40
N LYS A 86 -11.86 -20.40 -4.29
CA LYS A 86 -11.75 -21.86 -4.19
C LYS A 86 -13.04 -22.52 -3.75
N THR A 87 -13.72 -21.92 -2.76
CA THR A 87 -14.97 -22.49 -2.20
C THR A 87 -16.22 -21.88 -2.82
N GLY A 88 -16.11 -20.71 -3.44
CA GLY A 88 -17.23 -19.94 -3.95
C GLY A 88 -17.99 -19.16 -2.87
N GLU A 89 -17.60 -19.30 -1.60
CA GLU A 89 -18.21 -18.56 -0.50
C GLU A 89 -18.05 -17.06 -0.66
N THR A 90 -19.12 -16.33 -0.36
CA THR A 90 -19.16 -14.87 -0.40
C THR A 90 -19.42 -14.30 0.98
N LYS A 91 -18.81 -13.15 1.25
CA LYS A 91 -19.01 -12.38 2.47
C LYS A 91 -19.31 -10.95 2.09
N HIS A 92 -20.35 -10.38 2.67
CA HIS A 92 -20.74 -8.98 2.54
C HIS A 92 -20.68 -8.32 3.90
N VAL A 93 -19.95 -7.20 4.00
CA VAL A 93 -19.77 -6.47 5.28
C VAL A 93 -19.90 -4.98 5.03
N GLU A 94 -20.71 -4.32 5.85
CA GLU A 94 -20.75 -2.87 5.97
C GLU A 94 -20.03 -2.45 7.26
N ASN A 95 -19.09 -1.51 7.16
CA ASN A 95 -18.32 -0.99 8.29
C ASN A 95 -18.48 0.53 8.36
N ASP A 96 -18.33 1.08 9.57
CA ASP A 96 -18.25 2.52 9.77
C ASP A 96 -16.90 3.07 9.30
N VAL A 97 -16.93 4.23 8.64
CA VAL A 97 -15.74 4.96 8.21
C VAL A 97 -15.78 6.35 8.83
N PRO A 98 -14.76 6.75 9.59
CA PRO A 98 -14.76 8.00 10.37
C PRO A 98 -14.61 9.27 9.52
N GLY A 99 -14.65 9.16 8.22
CA GLY A 99 -14.45 10.24 7.25
C GLY A 99 -13.50 9.81 6.15
N CYS A 100 -12.75 10.74 5.59
CA CYS A 100 -11.76 10.46 4.55
C CYS A 100 -10.69 9.49 5.06
N VAL A 101 -10.52 8.36 4.38
CA VAL A 101 -9.48 7.37 4.66
C VAL A 101 -8.72 7.07 3.36
N THR A 102 -7.45 6.68 3.48
CA THR A 102 -6.71 6.09 2.36
C THR A 102 -6.80 4.56 2.44
N ASP A 103 -6.68 3.86 1.32
CA ASP A 103 -6.28 2.45 1.31
C ASP A 103 -4.76 2.31 1.47
N VAL A 104 -4.28 1.08 1.60
CA VAL A 104 -2.86 0.81 1.83
C VAL A 104 -1.97 1.35 0.71
N VAL A 105 -2.37 1.23 -0.56
CA VAL A 105 -1.54 1.65 -1.70
C VAL A 105 -1.64 3.15 -1.92
N SER A 106 -2.85 3.72 -1.88
CA SER A 106 -3.07 5.17 -2.00
C SER A 106 -2.39 5.95 -0.87
N GLY A 107 -2.23 5.32 0.32
CA GLY A 107 -1.50 5.88 1.46
C GLY A 107 -0.04 6.21 1.16
N PHE A 108 0.64 5.45 0.29
CA PHE A 108 2.00 5.78 -0.15
C PHE A 108 2.04 7.05 -1.00
N TYR A 109 1.05 7.27 -1.85
CA TYR A 109 0.92 8.50 -2.64
C TYR A 109 0.52 9.69 -1.77
N TYR A 110 -0.36 9.47 -0.79
CA TYR A 110 -0.65 10.50 0.21
C TYR A 110 0.62 10.93 0.94
N LEU A 111 1.42 10.00 1.42
CA LEU A 111 2.70 10.31 2.08
C LEU A 111 3.66 11.07 1.16
N SER A 112 3.76 10.68 -0.11
CA SER A 112 4.64 11.36 -1.08
C SER A 112 4.20 12.79 -1.38
N SER A 113 2.92 13.13 -1.16
CA SER A 113 2.38 14.47 -1.34
C SER A 113 2.64 15.42 -0.16
N LEU A 114 3.02 14.87 0.99
CA LEU A 114 3.28 15.66 2.20
C LEU A 114 4.65 16.35 2.15
N PRO A 115 4.83 17.47 2.87
CA PRO A 115 6.14 18.10 3.02
C PRO A 115 7.02 17.24 3.94
N LEU A 116 7.75 16.29 3.36
CA LEU A 116 8.60 15.36 4.09
C LEU A 116 9.87 16.07 4.58
N GLN A 117 9.84 16.62 5.78
CA GLN A 117 10.99 17.22 6.44
C GLN A 117 11.47 16.33 7.58
N GLN A 118 12.79 16.21 7.76
CA GLN A 118 13.35 15.43 8.87
C GLN A 118 12.78 15.88 10.20
N GLY A 119 12.32 14.92 11.00
CA GLY A 119 11.70 15.16 12.31
C GLY A 119 10.18 15.37 12.27
N SER A 120 9.59 15.61 11.07
CA SER A 120 8.14 15.71 10.93
C SER A 120 7.44 14.40 11.27
N SER A 121 6.23 14.55 11.82
CA SER A 121 5.35 13.41 12.13
C SER A 121 3.93 13.70 11.64
N TYR A 122 3.27 12.65 11.18
CA TYR A 122 1.90 12.69 10.66
C TYR A 122 1.10 11.54 11.21
N VAL A 123 -0.21 11.71 11.31
CA VAL A 123 -1.15 10.64 11.66
C VAL A 123 -2.31 10.70 10.67
N PHE A 124 -2.67 9.58 10.09
CA PHE A 124 -3.80 9.50 9.18
C PHE A 124 -4.44 8.11 9.20
N PRO A 125 -5.74 8.01 8.87
CA PRO A 125 -6.45 6.75 8.85
C PRO A 125 -6.19 5.98 7.54
N ILE A 126 -5.86 4.70 7.65
CA ILE A 126 -5.82 3.75 6.54
C ILE A 126 -6.94 2.75 6.73
N ASN A 127 -7.65 2.44 5.65
CA ASN A 127 -8.61 1.36 5.61
C ASN A 127 -8.03 0.16 4.85
N ASP A 128 -8.05 -1.02 5.50
CA ASP A 128 -7.64 -2.28 4.90
C ASP A 128 -8.70 -3.35 5.26
N GLY A 129 -9.28 -3.97 4.24
CA GLY A 129 -10.33 -4.96 4.41
C GLY A 129 -11.55 -4.39 5.17
N GLY A 130 -12.00 -3.19 4.83
CA GLY A 130 -13.13 -2.51 5.47
C GLY A 130 -12.87 -2.03 6.90
N LYS A 131 -11.66 -2.22 7.45
CA LYS A 131 -11.30 -1.81 8.81
C LYS A 131 -10.38 -0.61 8.80
N THR A 132 -10.75 0.44 9.51
CA THR A 132 -9.94 1.63 9.65
C THR A 132 -8.96 1.52 10.82
N THR A 133 -7.71 1.90 10.55
CA THR A 133 -6.60 1.91 11.50
C THR A 133 -5.86 3.23 11.37
N GLU A 134 -5.57 3.89 12.47
CA GLU A 134 -4.66 5.04 12.46
C GLU A 134 -3.22 4.58 12.30
N VAL A 135 -2.50 5.26 11.43
CA VAL A 135 -1.08 5.03 11.18
C VAL A 135 -0.31 6.29 11.57
N SER A 136 0.64 6.13 12.47
CA SER A 136 1.62 7.17 12.81
C SER A 136 2.81 7.06 11.88
N VAL A 137 3.22 8.18 11.34
CA VAL A 137 4.34 8.30 10.41
C VAL A 137 5.36 9.27 10.96
N ARG A 138 6.65 8.93 10.85
CA ARG A 138 7.77 9.80 11.22
C ARG A 138 8.80 9.84 10.11
N VAL A 139 9.23 11.04 9.75
CA VAL A 139 10.37 11.26 8.85
C VAL A 139 11.65 11.21 9.69
N GLU A 140 12.42 10.12 9.53
CA GLU A 140 13.57 9.84 10.41
C GLU A 140 14.83 10.60 9.97
N GLY A 141 15.05 10.78 8.65
CA GLY A 141 16.20 11.53 8.16
C GLY A 141 16.63 11.18 6.74
N HIS A 142 17.72 11.79 6.32
CA HIS A 142 18.31 11.57 5.01
C HIS A 142 19.19 10.32 4.99
N GLU A 143 19.12 9.58 3.89
CA GLU A 143 19.94 8.39 3.66
C GLU A 143 20.20 8.22 2.16
N GLN A 144 21.44 7.89 1.79
CA GLN A 144 21.74 7.48 0.43
C GLN A 144 21.45 6.01 0.24
N VAL A 145 20.59 5.69 -0.72
CA VAL A 145 20.15 4.30 -1.00
C VAL A 145 20.56 3.88 -2.40
N LYS A 146 21.22 2.72 -2.49
CA LYS A 146 21.58 2.08 -3.76
C LYS A 146 20.63 0.92 -4.04
N VAL A 147 19.93 1.01 -5.17
CA VAL A 147 18.99 0.00 -5.70
C VAL A 147 19.36 -0.32 -7.16
N PRO A 148 18.77 -1.34 -7.80
CA PRO A 148 19.05 -1.65 -9.21
C PRO A 148 18.82 -0.48 -10.17
N ALA A 149 17.82 0.40 -9.90
CA ALA A 149 17.54 1.58 -10.70
C ALA A 149 18.62 2.70 -10.58
N GLY A 150 19.51 2.62 -9.58
CA GLY A 150 20.54 3.64 -9.37
C GLY A 150 20.81 3.93 -7.90
N THR A 151 21.49 5.07 -7.67
CA THR A 151 21.78 5.60 -6.31
C THR A 151 21.00 6.89 -6.12
N PHE A 152 20.25 6.97 -5.02
CA PHE A 152 19.33 8.07 -4.75
C PHE A 152 19.62 8.69 -3.38
N GLN A 153 19.51 10.00 -3.28
CA GLN A 153 19.38 10.69 -2.01
C GLN A 153 17.93 10.59 -1.57
N THR A 154 17.68 10.08 -0.39
CA THR A 154 16.34 9.75 0.08
C THR A 154 16.06 10.28 1.47
N LEU A 155 14.78 10.39 1.78
CA LEU A 155 14.21 10.56 3.12
C LEU A 155 13.64 9.23 3.58
N ARG A 156 14.11 8.75 4.72
CA ARG A 156 13.56 7.54 5.36
C ARG A 156 12.36 7.91 6.20
N VAL A 157 11.23 7.28 5.88
CA VAL A 157 9.95 7.48 6.55
C VAL A 157 9.53 6.17 7.20
N ARG A 158 9.20 6.22 8.48
CA ARG A 158 8.72 5.09 9.27
C ARG A 158 7.22 5.23 9.48
N ALA A 159 6.45 4.18 9.20
CA ALA A 159 5.01 4.11 9.41
C ALA A 159 4.66 2.92 10.30
N GLU A 160 3.80 3.14 11.28
CA GLU A 160 3.35 2.13 12.24
C GLU A 160 1.86 2.31 12.56
N PRO A 161 1.09 1.21 12.58
CA PRO A 161 -0.29 1.25 13.05
C PRO A 161 -0.33 1.49 14.55
N THR A 162 -1.11 2.49 14.99
CA THR A 162 -1.25 2.91 16.39
C THR A 162 -2.59 2.50 17.01
N SER A 163 -3.56 2.12 16.18
CA SER A 163 -4.89 1.68 16.62
C SER A 163 -5.34 0.41 15.90
N GLY A 164 -6.51 -0.09 16.24
CA GLY A 164 -7.16 -1.23 15.59
C GLY A 164 -6.42 -2.56 15.73
N ALA A 165 -6.82 -3.51 14.88
CA ALA A 165 -6.29 -4.89 14.91
C ALA A 165 -4.81 -5.01 14.49
N LEU A 166 -4.27 -3.99 13.84
CA LEU A 166 -2.89 -3.95 13.35
C LEU A 166 -1.92 -3.28 14.32
N LYS A 167 -2.40 -2.71 15.43
CA LYS A 167 -1.56 -2.05 16.43
C LYS A 167 -0.41 -2.96 16.86
N GLY A 168 0.83 -2.47 16.68
CA GLY A 168 2.04 -3.21 17.04
C GLY A 168 2.38 -4.42 16.17
N LYS A 169 1.64 -4.67 15.07
CA LYS A 169 1.83 -5.86 14.22
C LYS A 169 2.76 -5.66 13.02
N GLY A 170 3.39 -4.51 12.92
CA GLY A 170 4.36 -4.29 11.85
C GLY A 170 4.88 -2.87 11.82
N THR A 171 6.01 -2.71 11.17
CA THR A 171 6.59 -1.42 10.86
C THR A 171 6.98 -1.42 9.40
N VAL A 172 6.63 -0.36 8.70
CA VAL A 172 7.02 -0.13 7.31
C VAL A 172 7.97 1.06 7.27
N TRP A 173 9.14 0.87 6.65
CA TRP A 173 10.03 1.95 6.29
C TRP A 173 9.97 2.14 4.78
N THR A 174 9.79 3.37 4.35
CA THR A 174 9.81 3.77 2.95
C THR A 174 10.89 4.82 2.75
N TRP A 175 11.68 4.66 1.71
CA TRP A 175 12.67 5.64 1.26
C TRP A 175 12.12 6.36 0.04
N TYR A 176 11.78 7.61 0.23
CA TYR A 176 11.35 8.52 -0.84
C TYR A 176 12.54 9.33 -1.34
N THR A 177 12.61 9.65 -2.64
CA THR A 177 13.62 10.61 -3.11
C THR A 177 13.50 11.93 -2.36
N SER A 178 14.64 12.58 -2.10
CA SER A 178 14.67 13.87 -1.38
C SER A 178 14.41 15.09 -2.28
N ASP A 179 14.09 14.85 -3.56
CA ASP A 179 13.58 15.86 -4.47
C ASP A 179 12.09 16.12 -4.23
N GLY A 180 11.52 17.14 -4.86
CA GLY A 180 10.12 17.49 -4.70
C GLY A 180 9.12 16.44 -5.20
N ASN A 181 9.58 15.38 -5.90
CA ASN A 181 8.71 14.32 -6.43
C ASN A 181 8.42 13.21 -5.42
N HIS A 182 9.26 13.06 -4.39
CA HIS A 182 9.16 12.01 -3.37
C HIS A 182 8.84 10.62 -3.94
N MET A 183 9.60 10.21 -4.99
CA MET A 183 9.42 8.89 -5.60
C MET A 183 9.85 7.78 -4.63
N THR A 184 9.08 6.72 -4.52
CA THR A 184 9.44 5.54 -3.70
C THR A 184 10.62 4.80 -4.32
N VAL A 185 11.74 4.73 -3.63
CA VAL A 185 12.98 4.04 -4.03
C VAL A 185 13.09 2.65 -3.41
N GLN A 186 12.74 2.55 -2.14
CA GLN A 186 12.82 1.31 -1.38
C GLN A 186 11.72 1.25 -0.33
N MET A 187 11.22 0.06 -0.06
CA MET A 187 10.31 -0.19 1.06
C MET A 187 10.77 -1.44 1.81
N ARG A 188 10.76 -1.38 3.14
CA ARG A 188 11.01 -2.51 4.02
C ARG A 188 9.84 -2.68 4.97
N SER A 189 9.22 -3.84 4.96
CA SER A 189 8.15 -4.19 5.89
C SER A 189 8.63 -5.27 6.84
N LYS A 190 8.60 -5.00 8.14
CA LYS A 190 8.88 -5.99 9.18
C LYS A 190 7.54 -6.59 9.62
N LEU A 191 7.40 -7.87 9.37
CA LEU A 191 6.22 -8.67 9.71
C LEU A 191 6.59 -9.65 10.84
N GLY A 192 5.58 -10.23 11.51
CA GLY A 192 5.82 -11.18 12.59
C GLY A 192 6.62 -12.43 12.20
N TRP A 193 6.56 -12.81 10.91
CA TRP A 193 7.25 -13.99 10.35
C TRP A 193 8.51 -13.65 9.53
N GLY A 194 8.85 -12.38 9.36
CA GLY A 194 10.04 -11.99 8.59
C GLY A 194 10.06 -10.54 8.10
N THR A 195 10.97 -10.28 7.18
CA THR A 195 11.13 -8.96 6.58
C THR A 195 11.01 -9.05 5.07
N LEU A 196 10.12 -8.24 4.48
CA LEU A 196 10.03 -8.00 3.05
C LEU A 196 10.81 -6.74 2.69
N LEU A 197 11.59 -6.81 1.62
CA LEU A 197 12.33 -5.69 1.07
C LEU A 197 11.99 -5.53 -0.40
N PHE A 198 11.39 -4.39 -0.76
CA PHE A 198 11.15 -3.99 -2.14
C PHE A 198 12.21 -2.95 -2.53
N ARG A 199 12.77 -3.07 -3.72
CA ARG A 199 13.77 -2.14 -4.26
C ARG A 199 13.40 -1.77 -5.68
N LEU A 200 13.48 -0.49 -5.98
CA LEU A 200 13.18 0.03 -7.31
C LEU A 200 14.10 -0.60 -8.36
N LEU A 201 13.51 -1.24 -9.35
CA LEU A 201 14.23 -1.84 -10.48
C LEU A 201 14.36 -0.85 -11.63
N ARG A 202 13.31 -0.12 -11.95
CA ARG A 202 13.24 0.88 -13.02
C ARG A 202 12.01 1.76 -12.85
N VAL A 203 12.02 2.92 -13.45
CA VAL A 203 10.88 3.82 -13.61
C VAL A 203 10.51 3.84 -15.08
N GLU A 204 9.24 3.62 -15.37
CA GLU A 204 8.68 3.78 -16.71
C GLU A 204 7.81 5.05 -16.69
N LYS A 205 8.04 5.94 -17.66
CA LYS A 205 7.13 7.08 -17.87
C LYS A 205 5.96 6.58 -18.70
N PRO A 206 4.73 7.04 -18.40
CA PRO A 206 3.56 6.73 -19.21
C PRO A 206 3.66 7.27 -20.62
#